data_f02cf29dec649821569057ade0f59a74
#
_entry.id   f02cf29dec649821569057ade0f59a74
#
_cell.length_a   1.000
_cell.length_b   1.000
_cell.length_c   1.000
_cell.angle_alpha   90.00
_cell.angle_beta   90.00
_cell.angle_gamma   90.00
#
_symmetry.space_group_name_H-M   'P 1'
#
loop_
_entity.id
_entity.type
_entity.pdbx_description
1 polymer ?
#
loop_
_entity_poly.entity_id
_entity_poly.type
_entity_poly.pdbx_seq_one_letter_code
_entity_poly.pdbx_strand_id
1 'polypeptide(L)'
;CYNCSALTSVTIGSGISELSDGTFSYCDALQSITCLALEPPVLENSFVFPDVSTATLSVACGSLDAYSDTTNLWGQLFAGRISEIIYTVNATANEESWGSVEVISDCESAMLTATANSCYEFVSWNDGNTENPRYINLTSDTNLIANFTARDFGVTLLANICEGETYNENGFEINEEGTYTQTLQTENGCDSLVTLILIVNPNFDTTIEATINTGETYSEFGFNETEAGIYTQTLQSEMGCDSTITLNLSVTASLLDMENTTLSFYPNPTKNEITFSTKIDAVEVIELSGKVVMKAENTEKINISALPAGAYYLKLHSNGKTITQKLIKQ
;
A
#
# COMPACT_ATOMS: atom_id res chain seq x y z
N CYS A 1 -24.07 -54.92 -24.95
CA CYS A 1 -23.33 -54.99 -26.21
C CYS A 1 -23.09 -56.45 -26.62
N TYR A 2 -24.09 -57.11 -27.12
CA TYR A 2 -24.01 -58.46 -27.58
C TYR A 2 -23.16 -58.56 -28.88
N ASN A 3 -22.24 -59.54 -28.96
CA ASN A 3 -21.40 -59.81 -30.13
C ASN A 3 -20.48 -58.64 -30.57
N CYS A 4 -19.91 -57.95 -29.61
CA CYS A 4 -18.91 -56.87 -29.88
C CYS A 4 -17.52 -57.45 -29.82
N SER A 5 -17.11 -58.28 -30.78
CA SER A 5 -15.85 -59.06 -30.77
C SER A 5 -14.59 -58.21 -30.79
N ALA A 6 -14.66 -56.92 -31.14
CA ALA A 6 -13.56 -55.97 -31.09
C ALA A 6 -13.53 -55.08 -29.86
N LEU A 7 -14.46 -55.25 -28.92
CA LEU A 7 -14.58 -54.45 -27.71
C LEU A 7 -13.49 -54.85 -26.70
N THR A 8 -12.54 -53.98 -26.44
CA THR A 8 -11.41 -54.25 -25.53
C THR A 8 -11.65 -53.66 -24.13
N SER A 9 -12.50 -52.68 -23.99
CA SER A 9 -12.81 -52.04 -22.71
C SER A 9 -14.25 -51.60 -22.62
N VAL A 10 -14.82 -51.58 -21.43
CA VAL A 10 -16.13 -51.07 -21.15
C VAL A 10 -16.16 -50.31 -19.84
N THR A 11 -16.92 -49.17 -19.81
CA THR A 11 -17.19 -48.42 -18.57
C THR A 11 -18.68 -48.57 -18.27
N ILE A 12 -19.01 -49.11 -17.09
CA ILE A 12 -20.34 -49.23 -16.51
C ILE A 12 -20.56 -48.02 -15.60
N GLY A 13 -21.52 -47.17 -15.92
CA GLY A 13 -21.81 -45.95 -15.15
C GLY A 13 -22.36 -46.24 -13.76
N SER A 14 -22.23 -45.27 -12.85
CA SER A 14 -22.66 -45.37 -11.44
C SER A 14 -24.17 -45.59 -11.26
N GLY A 15 -24.98 -45.24 -12.24
CA GLY A 15 -26.45 -45.43 -12.19
C GLY A 15 -26.94 -46.82 -12.65
N ILE A 16 -26.05 -47.73 -13.01
CA ILE A 16 -26.43 -49.09 -13.43
C ILE A 16 -26.52 -49.97 -12.19
N SER A 17 -27.67 -50.54 -11.95
CA SER A 17 -27.96 -51.44 -10.82
C SER A 17 -28.09 -52.91 -11.20
N GLU A 18 -28.20 -53.22 -12.50
CA GLU A 18 -28.36 -54.59 -13.01
C GLU A 18 -27.77 -54.74 -14.40
N LEU A 19 -27.20 -55.89 -14.67
CA LEU A 19 -26.77 -56.32 -16.03
C LEU A 19 -27.41 -57.65 -16.36
N SER A 20 -28.21 -57.61 -17.42
CA SER A 20 -28.98 -58.79 -17.88
C SER A 20 -28.09 -59.81 -18.60
N ASP A 21 -28.59 -61.03 -18.67
CA ASP A 21 -27.98 -62.14 -19.39
C ASP A 21 -27.52 -61.74 -20.82
N GLY A 22 -26.34 -62.18 -21.20
CA GLY A 22 -25.79 -61.95 -22.52
C GLY A 22 -25.34 -60.49 -22.79
N THR A 23 -25.38 -59.56 -21.84
CA THR A 23 -25.05 -58.13 -22.07
C THR A 23 -23.69 -57.96 -22.79
N PHE A 24 -22.67 -58.73 -22.45
CA PHE A 24 -21.32 -58.72 -23.06
C PHE A 24 -20.93 -60.06 -23.65
N SER A 25 -21.90 -60.90 -23.98
CA SER A 25 -21.63 -62.20 -24.67
C SER A 25 -20.97 -61.97 -26.01
N TYR A 26 -20.02 -62.82 -26.37
CA TYR A 26 -19.21 -62.74 -27.59
C TYR A 26 -18.38 -61.41 -27.69
N CYS A 27 -17.98 -60.87 -26.55
CA CYS A 27 -17.02 -59.75 -26.47
C CYS A 27 -15.63 -60.30 -26.10
N ASP A 28 -15.12 -61.20 -26.90
CA ASP A 28 -13.94 -62.04 -26.61
C ASP A 28 -12.62 -61.25 -26.49
N ALA A 29 -12.61 -59.98 -26.98
CA ALA A 29 -11.45 -59.09 -26.86
C ALA A 29 -11.48 -58.26 -25.58
N LEU A 30 -12.45 -58.41 -24.68
CA LEU A 30 -12.63 -57.57 -23.52
C LEU A 30 -11.51 -57.84 -22.47
N GLN A 31 -10.69 -56.86 -22.22
CA GLN A 31 -9.51 -56.89 -21.34
C GLN A 31 -9.68 -56.07 -20.07
N SER A 32 -10.47 -55.00 -20.12
CA SER A 32 -10.69 -54.13 -18.99
C SER A 32 -12.15 -53.71 -18.82
N ILE A 33 -12.63 -53.77 -17.60
CA ILE A 33 -13.96 -53.36 -17.23
C ILE A 33 -13.80 -52.32 -16.12
N THR A 34 -14.43 -51.19 -16.28
CA THR A 34 -14.52 -50.16 -15.25
C THR A 34 -15.96 -50.11 -14.78
N CYS A 35 -16.19 -50.24 -13.48
CA CYS A 35 -17.52 -50.07 -12.89
C CYS A 35 -17.51 -48.95 -11.86
N LEU A 36 -18.30 -47.91 -12.12
CA LEU A 36 -18.35 -46.70 -11.29
C LEU A 36 -19.45 -46.77 -10.20
N ALA A 37 -20.22 -47.85 -10.15
CA ALA A 37 -21.21 -48.05 -9.10
C ALA A 37 -20.52 -48.43 -7.78
N LEU A 38 -20.91 -47.79 -6.66
CA LEU A 38 -20.37 -48.09 -5.34
C LEU A 38 -20.84 -49.51 -4.86
N GLU A 39 -22.06 -49.85 -5.17
CA GLU A 39 -22.59 -51.18 -4.95
C GLU A 39 -22.54 -51.99 -6.21
N PRO A 40 -22.06 -53.22 -6.23
CA PRO A 40 -21.95 -54.05 -7.41
C PRO A 40 -23.32 -54.24 -8.06
N PRO A 41 -23.52 -53.87 -9.36
CA PRO A 41 -24.74 -54.18 -10.07
C PRO A 41 -25.05 -55.69 -10.04
N VAL A 42 -26.27 -56.03 -9.92
CA VAL A 42 -26.71 -57.45 -9.96
C VAL A 42 -26.37 -58.00 -11.35
N LEU A 43 -25.56 -59.08 -11.36
CA LEU A 43 -25.40 -59.87 -12.59
C LEU A 43 -26.47 -60.95 -12.60
N GLU A 44 -27.30 -61.00 -13.65
CA GLU A 44 -28.35 -61.99 -13.76
C GLU A 44 -27.78 -63.43 -13.74
N ASN A 45 -26.64 -63.61 -14.36
CA ASN A 45 -25.85 -64.83 -14.30
C ASN A 45 -24.41 -64.64 -14.79
N SER A 46 -23.58 -65.68 -14.81
CA SER A 46 -22.18 -65.63 -15.28
C SER A 46 -22.05 -65.39 -16.78
N PHE A 47 -23.06 -65.54 -17.59
CA PHE A 47 -23.04 -65.29 -19.04
C PHE A 47 -23.13 -63.76 -19.38
N VAL A 48 -23.31 -62.90 -18.40
CA VAL A 48 -23.11 -61.45 -18.60
C VAL A 48 -21.69 -61.19 -19.11
N PHE A 49 -20.70 -61.91 -18.56
CA PHE A 49 -19.29 -61.85 -18.94
C PHE A 49 -18.75 -63.29 -19.18
N PRO A 50 -19.03 -63.92 -20.29
CA PRO A 50 -18.74 -65.34 -20.44
C PRO A 50 -17.25 -65.69 -20.59
N ASP A 51 -16.41 -64.75 -21.04
CA ASP A 51 -14.98 -65.02 -21.21
C ASP A 51 -14.08 -63.86 -20.69
N VAL A 52 -14.09 -63.67 -19.38
CA VAL A 52 -13.30 -62.62 -18.71
C VAL A 52 -12.18 -63.19 -17.87
N SER A 53 -11.67 -64.37 -18.19
CA SER A 53 -10.63 -65.01 -17.43
C SER A 53 -9.33 -64.20 -17.28
N THR A 54 -9.04 -63.31 -18.24
CA THR A 54 -7.87 -62.45 -18.25
C THR A 54 -8.21 -60.95 -18.03
N ALA A 55 -9.50 -60.59 -18.10
CA ALA A 55 -9.91 -59.22 -17.97
C ALA A 55 -9.73 -58.71 -16.52
N THR A 56 -9.37 -57.45 -16.38
CA THR A 56 -9.29 -56.73 -15.09
C THR A 56 -10.55 -55.92 -14.83
N LEU A 57 -10.94 -55.79 -13.58
CA LEU A 57 -12.03 -54.97 -13.13
C LEU A 57 -11.48 -53.81 -12.30
N SER A 58 -11.73 -52.59 -12.75
CA SER A 58 -11.48 -51.40 -11.97
C SER A 58 -12.80 -50.88 -11.40
N VAL A 59 -12.88 -50.68 -10.10
CA VAL A 59 -14.10 -50.29 -9.40
C VAL A 59 -13.95 -48.91 -8.74
N ALA A 60 -15.07 -48.28 -8.44
CA ALA A 60 -15.07 -47.02 -7.73
C ALA A 60 -14.31 -47.14 -6.39
N CYS A 61 -13.69 -46.06 -5.99
CA CYS A 61 -13.03 -45.98 -4.70
C CYS A 61 -14.00 -46.33 -3.53
N GLY A 62 -13.51 -47.06 -2.53
CA GLY A 62 -14.28 -47.53 -1.39
C GLY A 62 -15.19 -48.71 -1.64
N SER A 63 -15.23 -49.23 -2.91
CA SER A 63 -16.11 -50.34 -3.28
C SER A 63 -15.40 -51.69 -3.45
N LEU A 64 -14.07 -51.75 -3.25
CA LEU A 64 -13.28 -52.95 -3.47
C LEU A 64 -13.81 -54.17 -2.70
N ASP A 65 -14.14 -53.97 -1.43
CA ASP A 65 -14.63 -55.07 -0.58
C ASP A 65 -15.96 -55.64 -1.09
N ALA A 66 -16.89 -54.76 -1.51
CA ALA A 66 -18.19 -55.16 -2.06
C ALA A 66 -18.04 -55.96 -3.38
N TYR A 67 -17.12 -55.56 -4.24
CA TYR A 67 -16.87 -56.26 -5.52
C TYR A 67 -16.01 -57.50 -5.33
N SER A 68 -15.17 -57.57 -4.31
CA SER A 68 -14.29 -58.73 -4.03
C SER A 68 -14.99 -59.82 -3.25
N ASP A 69 -16.24 -59.59 -2.74
CA ASP A 69 -16.99 -60.59 -2.03
C ASP A 69 -17.32 -61.77 -2.93
N THR A 70 -16.77 -62.93 -2.60
CA THR A 70 -16.94 -64.18 -3.34
C THR A 70 -18.35 -64.77 -3.29
N THR A 71 -19.23 -64.18 -2.48
CA THR A 71 -20.67 -64.55 -2.45
C THR A 71 -21.41 -63.98 -3.65
N ASN A 72 -20.89 -62.90 -4.28
CA ASN A 72 -21.46 -62.35 -5.51
C ASN A 72 -20.69 -62.78 -6.73
N LEU A 73 -21.31 -62.61 -7.92
CA LEU A 73 -20.72 -63.01 -9.17
C LEU A 73 -19.51 -62.16 -9.60
N TRP A 74 -19.42 -60.93 -9.21
CA TRP A 74 -18.25 -60.07 -9.50
C TRP A 74 -16.99 -60.61 -8.83
N GLY A 75 -17.07 -60.90 -7.53
CA GLY A 75 -15.93 -61.50 -6.79
C GLY A 75 -15.52 -62.86 -7.29
N GLN A 76 -16.50 -63.66 -7.80
CA GLN A 76 -16.18 -64.96 -8.43
C GLN A 76 -15.51 -64.82 -9.83
N LEU A 77 -16.06 -63.96 -10.69
CA LEU A 77 -15.57 -63.81 -12.04
C LEU A 77 -14.23 -63.08 -12.12
N PHE A 78 -13.97 -62.15 -11.21
CA PHE A 78 -12.78 -61.29 -11.27
C PHE A 78 -11.81 -61.54 -10.09
N ALA A 79 -11.91 -62.65 -9.40
CA ALA A 79 -11.06 -62.97 -8.25
C ALA A 79 -9.56 -62.68 -8.50
N GLY A 80 -8.95 -61.85 -7.65
CA GLY A 80 -7.56 -61.44 -7.74
C GLY A 80 -7.24 -60.45 -8.87
N ARG A 81 -8.25 -59.96 -9.56
CA ARG A 81 -8.09 -59.04 -10.71
C ARG A 81 -8.97 -57.77 -10.57
N ILE A 82 -9.38 -57.48 -9.34
CA ILE A 82 -10.17 -56.28 -8.97
C ILE A 82 -9.21 -55.26 -8.39
N SER A 83 -9.30 -54.03 -8.81
CA SER A 83 -8.57 -52.90 -8.25
C SER A 83 -9.46 -51.66 -8.14
N GLU A 84 -9.19 -50.84 -7.18
CA GLU A 84 -9.86 -49.55 -7.10
C GLU A 84 -9.26 -48.53 -8.07
N ILE A 85 -10.10 -47.63 -8.56
CA ILE A 85 -9.66 -46.45 -9.28
C ILE A 85 -9.17 -45.48 -8.22
N ILE A 86 -7.87 -45.22 -8.23
CA ILE A 86 -7.24 -44.26 -7.33
C ILE A 86 -6.70 -43.12 -8.17
N TYR A 87 -7.16 -41.93 -7.91
CA TYR A 87 -6.61 -40.72 -8.50
C TYR A 87 -5.55 -40.12 -7.58
N THR A 88 -4.50 -39.60 -8.19
CA THR A 88 -3.40 -38.96 -7.48
C THR A 88 -3.51 -37.46 -7.52
N VAL A 89 -3.19 -36.82 -6.40
CA VAL A 89 -3.04 -35.37 -6.33
C VAL A 89 -1.58 -35.05 -6.07
N ASN A 90 -1.02 -34.28 -6.94
CA ASN A 90 0.30 -33.72 -6.75
C ASN A 90 0.19 -32.19 -6.67
N ALA A 91 0.66 -31.59 -5.58
CA ALA A 91 0.62 -30.16 -5.41
C ALA A 91 1.98 -29.65 -4.91
N THR A 92 2.46 -28.59 -5.55
CA THR A 92 3.77 -27.99 -5.24
C THR A 92 3.65 -26.47 -5.12
N ALA A 93 4.63 -25.84 -4.51
CA ALA A 93 4.79 -24.40 -4.58
C ALA A 93 5.36 -23.99 -5.94
N ASN A 94 5.04 -22.80 -6.42
CA ASN A 94 5.67 -22.19 -7.60
C ASN A 94 7.17 -21.94 -7.36
N GLU A 95 7.55 -21.72 -6.10
CA GLU A 95 8.92 -21.60 -5.64
C GLU A 95 9.02 -22.19 -4.21
N GLU A 96 9.81 -23.24 -4.03
CA GLU A 96 9.90 -23.96 -2.74
C GLU A 96 10.42 -23.10 -1.60
N SER A 97 11.22 -22.09 -1.88
CA SER A 97 11.71 -21.13 -0.89
C SER A 97 10.64 -20.17 -0.40
N TRP A 98 9.51 -20.04 -1.10
CA TRP A 98 8.43 -19.08 -0.76
C TRP A 98 7.32 -19.69 0.08
N GLY A 99 7.18 -20.99 0.03
CA GLY A 99 6.17 -21.69 0.79
C GLY A 99 6.15 -23.17 0.56
N SER A 100 5.23 -23.85 1.21
CA SER A 100 5.02 -25.30 1.10
C SER A 100 3.57 -25.63 0.86
N VAL A 101 3.31 -26.82 0.33
CA VAL A 101 1.96 -27.39 0.18
C VAL A 101 1.87 -28.70 0.90
N GLU A 102 0.86 -28.84 1.76
CA GLU A 102 0.48 -30.11 2.34
C GLU A 102 -0.75 -30.65 1.62
N VAL A 103 -0.74 -31.94 1.29
CA VAL A 103 -1.86 -32.63 0.67
C VAL A 103 -2.29 -33.78 1.57
N ILE A 104 -3.55 -33.74 2.01
CA ILE A 104 -4.20 -34.85 2.70
C ILE A 104 -5.30 -35.35 1.77
N SER A 105 -5.17 -36.57 1.28
CA SER A 105 -6.14 -37.12 0.32
C SER A 105 -6.58 -38.51 0.71
N ASP A 106 -7.80 -38.81 0.39
CA ASP A 106 -8.34 -40.15 0.20
C ASP A 106 -8.54 -40.38 -1.30
N CYS A 107 -9.22 -41.45 -1.68
CA CYS A 107 -9.40 -41.76 -3.08
C CYS A 107 -10.54 -40.98 -3.76
N GLU A 108 -11.34 -40.23 -3.05
CA GLU A 108 -12.46 -39.44 -3.59
C GLU A 108 -12.21 -37.95 -3.51
N SER A 109 -11.39 -37.52 -2.55
CA SER A 109 -11.18 -36.11 -2.26
C SER A 109 -9.76 -35.80 -1.79
N ALA A 110 -9.39 -34.54 -1.88
CA ALA A 110 -8.18 -34.05 -1.29
C ALA A 110 -8.41 -32.68 -0.63
N MET A 111 -7.72 -32.48 0.50
CA MET A 111 -7.53 -31.18 1.12
C MET A 111 -6.10 -30.72 0.88
N LEU A 112 -5.96 -29.54 0.33
CA LEU A 112 -4.66 -28.91 0.05
C LEU A 112 -4.52 -27.67 0.91
N THR A 113 -3.39 -27.60 1.63
CA THR A 113 -3.07 -26.42 2.46
C THR A 113 -1.76 -25.82 1.98
N ALA A 114 -1.82 -24.58 1.52
CA ALA A 114 -0.65 -23.81 1.12
C ALA A 114 -0.20 -22.94 2.30
N THR A 115 1.06 -23.09 2.72
CA THR A 115 1.65 -22.33 3.83
C THR A 115 2.80 -21.49 3.30
N ALA A 116 2.63 -20.16 3.38
CA ALA A 116 3.67 -19.22 2.95
C ALA A 116 4.76 -19.08 4.02
N ASN A 117 6.00 -18.89 3.59
CA ASN A 117 7.10 -18.47 4.45
C ASN A 117 6.96 -16.98 4.83
N SER A 118 7.71 -16.51 5.83
CA SER A 118 7.48 -15.22 6.52
C SER A 118 7.44 -14.00 5.62
N CYS A 119 8.17 -13.99 4.51
CA CYS A 119 8.25 -12.84 3.59
C CYS A 119 7.31 -12.95 2.39
N TYR A 120 6.47 -13.97 2.36
CA TYR A 120 5.64 -14.30 1.21
C TYR A 120 4.17 -14.44 1.62
N GLU A 121 3.30 -14.48 0.63
CA GLU A 121 1.88 -14.77 0.82
C GLU A 121 1.36 -15.67 -0.29
N PHE A 122 0.41 -16.51 0.08
CA PHE A 122 -0.31 -17.30 -0.91
C PHE A 122 -1.30 -16.41 -1.65
N VAL A 123 -1.30 -16.49 -2.97
CA VAL A 123 -2.19 -15.70 -3.84
C VAL A 123 -3.32 -16.56 -4.39
N SER A 124 -2.97 -17.65 -5.03
CA SER A 124 -3.94 -18.53 -5.69
C SER A 124 -3.30 -19.87 -6.06
N TRP A 125 -4.11 -20.82 -6.41
CA TRP A 125 -3.71 -21.99 -7.16
C TRP A 125 -3.55 -21.64 -8.65
N ASN A 126 -2.83 -22.48 -9.41
CA ASN A 126 -2.56 -22.25 -10.84
C ASN A 126 -3.81 -22.23 -11.72
N ASP A 127 -4.94 -22.71 -11.23
CA ASP A 127 -6.24 -22.64 -11.89
C ASP A 127 -7.06 -21.39 -11.50
N GLY A 128 -6.47 -20.46 -10.72
CA GLY A 128 -7.07 -19.21 -10.29
C GLY A 128 -7.93 -19.31 -9.02
N ASN A 129 -8.09 -20.49 -8.42
CA ASN A 129 -8.79 -20.63 -7.15
C ASN A 129 -7.96 -20.03 -6.00
N THR A 130 -8.59 -19.31 -5.07
CA THR A 130 -7.94 -18.61 -3.96
C THR A 130 -8.25 -19.21 -2.58
N GLU A 131 -9.03 -20.29 -2.52
CA GLU A 131 -9.33 -20.95 -1.26
C GLU A 131 -8.09 -21.63 -0.68
N ASN A 132 -7.88 -21.46 0.63
CA ASN A 132 -6.80 -22.11 1.38
C ASN A 132 -7.22 -22.27 2.87
N PRO A 133 -7.41 -23.49 3.40
CA PRO A 133 -7.27 -24.77 2.68
C PRO A 133 -8.33 -24.95 1.59
N ARG A 134 -7.96 -25.70 0.55
CA ARG A 134 -8.82 -26.01 -0.59
C ARG A 134 -9.24 -27.48 -0.55
N TYR A 135 -10.51 -27.74 -0.80
CA TYR A 135 -11.07 -29.07 -0.95
C TYR A 135 -11.40 -29.35 -2.39
N ILE A 136 -11.01 -30.50 -2.91
CA ILE A 136 -11.30 -30.93 -4.27
C ILE A 136 -11.84 -32.36 -4.28
N ASN A 137 -12.78 -32.63 -5.17
CA ASN A 137 -13.23 -33.98 -5.48
C ASN A 137 -12.36 -34.54 -6.61
N LEU A 138 -11.88 -35.77 -6.44
CA LEU A 138 -10.97 -36.41 -7.38
C LEU A 138 -11.75 -37.18 -8.43
N THR A 139 -11.71 -36.72 -9.66
CA THR A 139 -12.29 -37.40 -10.83
C THR A 139 -11.24 -37.79 -11.88
N SER A 140 -10.01 -37.35 -11.68
CA SER A 140 -8.82 -37.65 -12.47
C SER A 140 -7.58 -37.29 -11.70
N ASP A 141 -6.42 -37.77 -12.14
CA ASP A 141 -5.12 -37.31 -11.63
C ASP A 141 -5.02 -35.78 -11.78
N THR A 142 -4.64 -35.13 -10.71
CA THR A 142 -4.66 -33.67 -10.58
C THR A 142 -3.29 -33.13 -10.18
N ASN A 143 -2.81 -32.14 -10.92
CA ASN A 143 -1.59 -31.42 -10.58
C ASN A 143 -1.93 -29.94 -10.31
N LEU A 144 -1.55 -29.45 -9.13
CA LEU A 144 -1.80 -28.08 -8.72
C LEU A 144 -0.49 -27.41 -8.30
N ILE A 145 -0.44 -26.09 -8.52
CA ILE A 145 0.69 -25.27 -8.09
C ILE A 145 0.11 -24.15 -7.22
N ALA A 146 0.60 -24.04 -6.00
CA ALA A 146 0.33 -22.91 -5.14
C ALA A 146 1.21 -21.74 -5.55
N ASN A 147 0.61 -20.65 -5.96
CA ASN A 147 1.29 -19.42 -6.33
C ASN A 147 1.48 -18.55 -5.10
N PHE A 148 2.72 -18.38 -4.70
CA PHE A 148 3.14 -17.44 -3.68
C PHE A 148 3.75 -16.20 -4.34
N THR A 149 3.68 -15.07 -3.67
CA THR A 149 4.35 -13.81 -4.05
C THR A 149 5.03 -13.20 -2.84
N ALA A 150 6.04 -12.37 -3.07
CA ALA A 150 6.63 -11.59 -2.01
C ALA A 150 5.62 -10.58 -1.46
N ARG A 151 5.56 -10.43 -0.14
CA ARG A 151 4.80 -9.36 0.50
C ARG A 151 5.47 -8.02 0.27
N ASP A 152 4.68 -7.02 0.00
CA ASP A 152 5.16 -5.65 -0.03
C ASP A 152 5.16 -5.08 1.40
N PHE A 153 6.35 -4.81 1.90
CA PHE A 153 6.59 -4.12 3.17
C PHE A 153 7.01 -2.67 2.94
N GLY A 154 6.73 -2.12 1.76
CA GLY A 154 7.06 -0.75 1.40
C GLY A 154 6.44 0.27 2.35
N VAL A 155 7.25 1.22 2.81
CA VAL A 155 6.83 2.33 3.68
C VAL A 155 7.27 3.64 3.05
N THR A 156 6.33 4.59 2.97
CA THR A 156 6.64 5.96 2.57
C THR A 156 6.65 6.86 3.80
N LEU A 157 7.79 7.50 4.04
CA LEU A 157 8.01 8.48 5.09
C LEU A 157 7.94 9.88 4.49
N LEU A 158 7.23 10.78 5.15
CA LEU A 158 7.23 12.21 4.86
C LEU A 158 7.96 12.91 5.98
N ALA A 159 9.00 13.65 5.65
CA ALA A 159 9.76 14.41 6.64
C ALA A 159 10.03 15.84 6.15
N ASN A 160 10.11 16.74 7.10
CA ASN A 160 10.48 18.14 6.88
C ASN A 160 11.70 18.44 7.76
N ILE A 161 12.69 19.10 7.19
CA ILE A 161 13.83 19.68 7.89
C ILE A 161 13.98 21.15 7.49
N CYS A 162 14.77 21.88 8.24
CA CYS A 162 15.13 23.24 7.88
C CYS A 162 16.40 23.27 7.05
N GLU A 163 16.58 24.32 6.25
CA GLU A 163 17.81 24.53 5.50
C GLU A 163 19.03 24.52 6.43
N GLY A 164 20.03 23.69 6.08
CA GLY A 164 21.22 23.45 6.87
C GLY A 164 21.12 22.29 7.88
N GLU A 165 19.94 21.70 8.07
CA GLU A 165 19.75 20.49 8.87
C GLU A 165 19.97 19.23 8.04
N THR A 166 20.15 18.13 8.73
CA THR A 166 20.27 16.80 8.13
C THR A 166 19.19 15.88 8.73
N TYR A 167 18.39 15.26 7.88
CA TYR A 167 17.51 14.15 8.28
C TYR A 167 18.38 12.92 8.55
N ASN A 168 18.38 12.45 9.79
CA ASN A 168 19.21 11.32 10.23
C ASN A 168 18.38 10.28 10.99
N GLU A 169 17.39 9.70 10.31
CA GLU A 169 16.53 8.65 10.84
C GLU A 169 16.31 7.55 9.80
N ASN A 170 15.90 6.37 10.25
CA ASN A 170 15.57 5.21 9.40
C ASN A 170 16.69 4.86 8.41
N GLY A 171 17.97 5.10 8.79
CA GLY A 171 19.12 4.82 7.96
C GLY A 171 19.43 5.82 6.85
N PHE A 172 18.64 6.89 6.74
CA PHE A 172 18.96 8.01 5.85
C PHE A 172 19.86 9.02 6.57
N GLU A 173 20.71 9.67 5.80
CA GLU A 173 21.52 10.82 6.21
C GLU A 173 21.50 11.83 5.05
N ILE A 174 20.44 12.64 4.99
CA ILE A 174 20.09 13.46 3.82
C ILE A 174 19.80 14.90 4.26
N ASN A 175 20.32 15.88 3.52
CA ASN A 175 20.15 17.31 3.76
C ASN A 175 19.61 18.08 2.54
N GLU A 176 19.28 17.41 1.47
CA GLU A 176 18.70 18.00 0.27
C GLU A 176 17.26 17.53 0.09
N GLU A 177 16.42 18.41 -0.47
CA GLU A 177 15.04 18.08 -0.83
C GLU A 177 15.02 16.98 -1.90
N GLY A 178 14.13 16.01 -1.75
CA GLY A 178 14.02 14.95 -2.74
C GLY A 178 13.25 13.73 -2.28
N THR A 179 13.24 12.73 -3.16
CA THR A 179 12.72 11.40 -2.87
C THR A 179 13.87 10.41 -2.88
N TYR A 180 14.04 9.72 -1.76
CA TYR A 180 15.12 8.80 -1.53
C TYR A 180 14.57 7.43 -1.18
N THR A 181 15.24 6.38 -1.62
CA THR A 181 14.82 5.01 -1.34
C THR A 181 15.98 4.21 -0.78
N GLN A 182 15.68 3.34 0.17
CA GLN A 182 16.63 2.31 0.62
C GLN A 182 15.88 1.05 1.03
N THR A 183 16.58 -0.07 0.98
CA THR A 183 16.04 -1.34 1.44
C THR A 183 16.50 -1.58 2.87
N LEU A 184 15.54 -1.72 3.77
CA LEU A 184 15.75 -2.14 5.15
C LEU A 184 15.17 -3.54 5.34
N GLN A 185 15.62 -4.23 6.38
CA GLN A 185 15.02 -5.52 6.76
C GLN A 185 14.03 -5.32 7.90
N THR A 186 12.89 -5.98 7.78
CA THR A 186 11.92 -6.10 8.88
C THR A 186 12.51 -6.96 10.01
N GLU A 187 11.88 -6.99 11.17
CA GLU A 187 12.27 -7.85 12.29
C GLU A 187 12.32 -9.34 11.92
N ASN A 188 11.54 -9.75 10.95
CA ASN A 188 11.50 -11.12 10.42
C ASN A 188 12.51 -11.37 9.29
N GLY A 189 13.37 -10.39 8.98
CA GLY A 189 14.39 -10.50 7.94
C GLY A 189 13.89 -10.32 6.51
N CYS A 190 12.66 -9.83 6.31
CA CYS A 190 12.12 -9.54 4.98
C CYS A 190 12.58 -8.16 4.52
N ASP A 191 12.85 -8.02 3.23
CA ASP A 191 13.22 -6.75 2.64
C ASP A 191 12.00 -5.80 2.63
N SER A 192 12.24 -4.56 3.04
CA SER A 192 11.26 -3.47 3.04
C SER A 192 11.85 -2.28 2.27
N LEU A 193 11.18 -1.86 1.21
CA LEU A 193 11.57 -0.65 0.49
C LEU A 193 11.03 0.57 1.24
N VAL A 194 11.92 1.32 1.89
CA VAL A 194 11.57 2.57 2.56
C VAL A 194 11.82 3.72 1.59
N THR A 195 10.77 4.49 1.32
CA THR A 195 10.82 5.70 0.50
C THR A 195 10.69 6.92 1.41
N LEU A 196 11.70 7.77 1.45
CA LEU A 196 11.66 9.05 2.13
C LEU A 196 11.34 10.16 1.12
N ILE A 197 10.31 10.94 1.38
CA ILE A 197 10.04 12.21 0.71
C ILE A 197 10.45 13.30 1.70
N LEU A 198 11.59 13.94 1.42
CA LEU A 198 12.15 14.97 2.27
C LEU A 198 11.85 16.34 1.68
N ILE A 199 11.28 17.21 2.50
CA ILE A 199 11.05 18.63 2.20
C ILE A 199 12.06 19.44 3.03
N VAL A 200 12.77 20.35 2.38
CA VAL A 200 13.68 21.28 3.05
C VAL A 200 13.03 22.65 3.07
N ASN A 201 12.65 23.10 4.25
CA ASN A 201 12.05 24.41 4.43
C ASN A 201 13.16 25.48 4.52
N PRO A 202 13.05 26.57 3.77
CA PRO A 202 14.06 27.62 3.80
C PRO A 202 14.06 28.36 5.14
N ASN A 203 15.24 28.81 5.54
CA ASN A 203 15.41 29.82 6.58
C ASN A 203 15.19 31.20 5.95
N PHE A 204 14.59 32.14 6.70
CA PHE A 204 14.35 33.50 6.22
C PHE A 204 15.19 34.48 7.01
N ASP A 205 16.14 35.14 6.34
CA ASP A 205 16.93 36.23 6.92
C ASP A 205 16.38 37.56 6.41
N THR A 206 16.00 38.44 7.34
CA THR A 206 15.48 39.78 6.99
C THR A 206 16.29 40.85 7.72
N THR A 207 16.74 41.88 6.99
CA THR A 207 17.36 43.05 7.58
C THR A 207 16.38 44.20 7.61
N ILE A 208 16.23 44.80 8.77
CA ILE A 208 15.41 45.98 9.02
C ILE A 208 16.32 47.17 9.27
N GLU A 209 16.15 48.20 8.50
CA GLU A 209 16.79 49.50 8.73
C GLU A 209 15.80 50.41 9.49
N ALA A 210 16.14 50.82 10.69
CA ALA A 210 15.29 51.68 11.48
C ALA A 210 16.07 52.85 12.04
N THR A 211 15.37 53.97 12.28
CA THR A 211 15.91 55.16 12.92
C THR A 211 14.96 55.64 14.01
N ILE A 212 15.48 55.86 15.22
CA ILE A 212 14.79 56.45 16.35
C ILE A 212 15.46 57.77 16.75
N ASN A 213 14.73 58.63 17.48
CA ASN A 213 15.33 59.80 18.08
C ASN A 213 15.98 59.44 19.45
N THR A 214 16.91 60.27 19.90
CA THR A 214 17.50 60.11 21.23
C THR A 214 16.42 60.08 22.29
N GLY A 215 16.42 59.01 23.13
CA GLY A 215 15.43 58.79 24.19
C GLY A 215 14.17 57.99 23.76
N GLU A 216 14.05 57.65 22.50
CA GLU A 216 13.03 56.69 22.03
C GLU A 216 13.52 55.26 22.10
N THR A 217 12.61 54.32 22.11
CA THR A 217 12.87 52.88 22.12
C THR A 217 12.28 52.25 20.84
N TYR A 218 13.07 51.50 20.13
CA TYR A 218 12.58 50.62 19.06
C TYR A 218 12.02 49.35 19.67
N SER A 219 10.73 49.11 19.61
CA SER A 219 10.06 48.01 20.30
C SER A 219 9.24 47.09 19.35
N GLU A 220 9.71 46.89 18.09
CA GLU A 220 9.04 46.04 17.11
C GLU A 220 9.83 44.77 16.88
N PHE A 221 9.18 43.75 16.30
CA PHE A 221 9.77 42.44 16.02
C PHE A 221 10.45 41.75 17.23
N GLY A 222 9.99 42.12 18.46
CA GLY A 222 10.56 41.60 19.69
C GLY A 222 11.83 42.32 20.15
N PHE A 223 12.38 43.25 19.37
CA PHE A 223 13.45 44.16 19.86
C PHE A 223 12.96 45.14 20.89
N ASN A 224 13.85 45.58 21.73
CA ASN A 224 13.59 46.64 22.73
C ASN A 224 14.86 47.48 22.93
N GLU A 225 15.24 48.21 21.86
CA GLU A 225 16.58 48.80 21.75
C GLU A 225 16.49 50.33 21.77
N THR A 226 17.38 50.98 22.49
CA THR A 226 17.47 52.45 22.65
C THR A 226 18.76 53.05 22.09
N GLU A 227 19.73 52.25 21.75
CA GLU A 227 21.06 52.67 21.25
C GLU A 227 21.23 52.29 19.80
N ALA A 228 22.03 53.02 19.05
CA ALA A 228 22.40 52.65 17.69
C ALA A 228 23.26 51.40 17.69
N GLY A 229 22.92 50.44 16.79
CA GLY A 229 23.62 49.16 16.72
C GLY A 229 23.00 48.20 15.73
N ILE A 230 23.62 47.05 15.61
CA ILE A 230 23.11 45.90 14.87
C ILE A 230 22.67 44.87 15.89
N TYR A 231 21.38 44.56 15.84
CA TYR A 231 20.75 43.59 16.76
C TYR A 231 20.19 42.45 15.94
N THR A 232 20.26 41.24 16.45
CA THR A 232 19.71 40.04 15.80
C THR A 232 18.72 39.36 16.70
N GLN A 233 17.62 38.88 16.13
CA GLN A 233 16.63 38.07 16.82
C GLN A 233 16.22 36.89 15.97
N THR A 234 16.16 35.73 16.58
CA THR A 234 15.68 34.51 15.91
C THR A 234 14.18 34.33 16.21
N LEU A 235 13.39 34.18 15.17
CA LEU A 235 11.97 33.82 15.26
C LEU A 235 11.78 32.47 14.58
N GLN A 236 10.85 31.68 15.07
CA GLN A 236 10.48 30.41 14.41
C GLN A 236 9.34 30.64 13.41
N SER A 237 9.49 30.04 12.23
CA SER A 237 8.41 29.95 11.24
C SER A 237 7.30 29.00 11.71
N GLU A 238 6.17 28.96 11.03
CA GLU A 238 5.11 27.99 11.27
C GLU A 238 5.58 26.53 11.11
N MET A 239 6.62 26.31 10.32
CA MET A 239 7.26 24.99 10.08
C MET A 239 8.38 24.69 11.11
N GLY A 240 8.59 25.59 12.08
CA GLY A 240 9.61 25.41 13.13
C GLY A 240 11.02 25.81 12.74
N CYS A 241 11.23 26.30 11.50
CA CYS A 241 12.55 26.74 11.06
C CYS A 241 12.89 28.13 11.60
N ASP A 242 14.14 28.32 12.00
CA ASP A 242 14.61 29.57 12.50
C ASP A 242 14.73 30.61 11.38
N SER A 243 14.25 31.81 11.68
CA SER A 243 14.36 32.98 10.80
C SER A 243 15.09 34.07 11.57
N THR A 244 16.16 34.61 10.98
CA THR A 244 16.93 35.68 11.62
C THR A 244 16.46 37.03 11.17
N ILE A 245 16.06 37.89 12.10
CA ILE A 245 15.82 39.29 11.85
C ILE A 245 17.01 40.08 12.36
N THR A 246 17.66 40.84 11.46
CA THR A 246 18.72 41.76 11.77
C THR A 246 18.19 43.18 11.77
N LEU A 247 18.25 43.87 12.88
CA LEU A 247 17.91 45.28 13.00
C LEU A 247 19.17 46.12 12.93
N ASN A 248 19.30 46.99 11.94
CA ASN A 248 20.27 48.08 11.89
C ASN A 248 19.60 49.34 12.43
N LEU A 249 19.81 49.61 13.71
CA LEU A 249 19.21 50.74 14.38
C LEU A 249 20.13 51.96 14.35
N SER A 250 19.64 53.07 13.83
CA SER A 250 20.30 54.37 13.89
C SER A 250 19.59 55.26 14.90
N VAL A 251 20.35 56.01 15.72
CA VAL A 251 19.79 56.99 16.62
C VAL A 251 20.20 58.41 16.15
N THR A 252 19.22 59.24 15.90
CA THR A 252 19.49 60.64 15.51
C THR A 252 19.29 61.55 16.72
N ALA A 253 20.16 62.52 16.87
CA ALA A 253 19.95 63.58 17.84
C ALA A 253 18.71 64.39 17.48
N SER A 254 17.76 64.53 18.39
CA SER A 254 16.60 65.38 18.17
C SER A 254 17.00 66.84 18.03
N LEU A 255 17.16 67.25 16.80
CA LEU A 255 16.98 68.69 16.48
C LEU A 255 15.47 68.85 16.36
N LEU A 256 14.88 69.70 17.16
CA LEU A 256 13.48 70.12 17.13
C LEU A 256 13.12 70.62 15.73
N ASP A 257 12.73 69.71 14.84
CA ASP A 257 12.03 70.08 13.60
C ASP A 257 10.54 69.85 13.83
N MET A 258 9.87 70.98 14.03
CA MET A 258 8.42 71.06 14.03
C MET A 258 7.89 70.85 12.59
N GLU A 259 7.86 69.60 12.10
CA GLU A 259 6.87 69.16 11.08
C GLU A 259 6.39 67.76 11.44
N ASN A 260 5.30 67.76 12.17
CA ASN A 260 4.62 66.57 12.66
C ASN A 260 3.74 66.02 11.53
N THR A 261 4.28 65.34 10.58
CA THR A 261 3.52 64.44 9.69
C THR A 261 3.63 63.02 10.23
N THR A 262 2.74 62.66 11.17
CA THR A 262 2.59 61.30 11.63
C THR A 262 2.04 60.46 10.52
N LEU A 263 2.93 59.64 9.89
CA LEU A 263 2.49 58.64 8.94
C LEU A 263 1.71 57.57 9.67
N SER A 264 0.42 57.48 9.38
CA SER A 264 -0.48 56.52 9.99
C SER A 264 -1.35 55.84 8.94
N PHE A 265 -1.96 54.74 9.29
CA PHE A 265 -2.88 54.04 8.40
C PHE A 265 -4.14 53.59 9.17
N TYR A 266 -5.25 53.44 8.45
CA TYR A 266 -6.54 53.02 9.02
C TYR A 266 -7.34 52.23 7.93
N PRO A 267 -8.29 51.37 8.32
CA PRO A 267 -8.53 50.91 9.70
C PRO A 267 -7.50 49.84 10.10
N ASN A 268 -7.25 49.74 11.41
CA ASN A 268 -6.48 48.67 12.00
C ASN A 268 -7.13 48.29 13.36
N PRO A 269 -7.73 47.11 13.51
CA PRO A 269 -7.78 45.97 12.55
C PRO A 269 -8.60 46.22 11.29
N THR A 270 -8.31 45.44 10.23
CA THR A 270 -9.00 45.54 8.95
C THR A 270 -9.28 44.14 8.32
N LYS A 271 -10.26 44.14 7.39
CA LYS A 271 -10.55 42.90 6.61
C LYS A 271 -10.01 42.94 5.17
N ASN A 272 -10.05 44.07 4.49
CA ASN A 272 -9.82 44.11 3.05
C ASN A 272 -8.85 45.20 2.62
N GLU A 273 -8.93 46.40 3.10
CA GLU A 273 -8.19 47.56 2.62
C GLU A 273 -7.65 48.38 3.76
N ILE A 274 -6.49 48.96 3.62
CA ILE A 274 -5.93 49.98 4.46
C ILE A 274 -5.65 51.26 3.67
N THR A 275 -5.88 52.42 4.27
CA THR A 275 -5.61 53.75 3.71
C THR A 275 -4.54 54.41 4.56
N PHE A 276 -3.56 54.99 3.94
CA PHE A 276 -2.49 55.74 4.57
C PHE A 276 -2.89 57.21 4.73
N SER A 277 -2.41 57.84 5.79
CA SER A 277 -2.72 59.29 6.09
C SER A 277 -2.17 60.23 5.00
N THR A 278 -1.16 59.79 4.27
CA THR A 278 -0.58 60.47 3.13
C THR A 278 -0.15 59.44 2.08
N LYS A 279 0.07 59.88 0.86
CA LYS A 279 0.65 59.05 -0.19
C LYS A 279 2.04 58.59 0.24
N ILE A 280 2.32 57.29 0.19
CA ILE A 280 3.59 56.68 0.57
C ILE A 280 4.36 56.27 -0.68
N ASP A 281 5.70 56.32 -0.60
CA ASP A 281 6.60 55.96 -1.71
C ASP A 281 6.58 54.44 -1.92
N ALA A 282 6.68 53.68 -0.85
CA ALA A 282 6.57 52.21 -0.91
C ALA A 282 6.05 51.60 0.42
N VAL A 283 5.40 50.47 0.30
CA VAL A 283 4.97 49.65 1.46
C VAL A 283 5.30 48.19 1.22
N GLU A 284 5.81 47.54 2.22
CA GLU A 284 5.97 46.10 2.29
C GLU A 284 5.12 45.55 3.43
N VAL A 285 4.35 44.47 3.14
CA VAL A 285 3.62 43.71 4.17
C VAL A 285 4.44 42.47 4.48
N ILE A 286 4.78 42.30 5.76
CA ILE A 286 5.71 41.31 6.24
C ILE A 286 5.00 40.42 7.27
N GLU A 287 5.04 39.11 7.07
CA GLU A 287 4.60 38.12 8.07
C GLU A 287 5.49 38.13 9.31
N LEU A 288 5.00 37.52 10.41
CA LEU A 288 5.80 37.35 11.64
C LEU A 288 7.06 36.53 11.42
N SER A 289 7.12 35.71 10.35
CA SER A 289 8.29 34.95 9.92
C SER A 289 9.37 35.83 9.26
N GLY A 290 9.12 37.11 9.03
CA GLY A 290 9.98 38.02 8.30
C GLY A 290 9.79 37.98 6.78
N LYS A 291 8.95 37.10 6.23
CA LYS A 291 8.70 37.00 4.80
C LYS A 291 7.86 38.16 4.31
N VAL A 292 8.30 38.83 3.24
CA VAL A 292 7.50 39.85 2.54
C VAL A 292 6.44 39.17 1.69
N VAL A 293 5.16 39.41 2.00
CA VAL A 293 4.00 38.79 1.31
C VAL A 293 3.29 39.74 0.34
N MET A 294 3.56 41.05 0.46
CA MET A 294 3.01 42.04 -0.48
C MET A 294 3.92 43.26 -0.55
N LYS A 295 4.02 43.87 -1.74
CA LYS A 295 4.66 45.18 -1.97
C LYS A 295 3.75 46.07 -2.80
N ALA A 296 3.77 47.36 -2.54
CA ALA A 296 3.15 48.38 -3.38
C ALA A 296 3.97 49.66 -3.34
N GLU A 297 3.90 50.45 -4.38
CA GLU A 297 4.64 51.70 -4.54
C GLU A 297 3.69 52.86 -4.92
N ASN A 298 4.07 54.07 -4.57
CA ASN A 298 3.36 55.30 -4.90
C ASN A 298 1.84 55.26 -4.65
N THR A 299 1.43 54.74 -3.46
CA THR A 299 0.03 54.46 -3.18
C THR A 299 -0.46 55.16 -1.92
N GLU A 300 -1.76 55.44 -1.88
CA GLU A 300 -2.48 55.87 -0.68
C GLU A 300 -3.29 54.75 -0.04
N LYS A 301 -3.42 53.59 -0.74
CA LYS A 301 -4.22 52.46 -0.28
C LYS A 301 -3.61 51.15 -0.76
N ILE A 302 -3.79 50.09 0.05
CA ILE A 302 -3.50 48.73 -0.38
C ILE A 302 -4.65 47.79 -0.03
N ASN A 303 -4.92 46.85 -0.94
CA ASN A 303 -5.92 45.80 -0.71
C ASN A 303 -5.20 44.54 -0.24
N ILE A 304 -5.53 44.10 0.97
CA ILE A 304 -4.96 42.95 1.65
C ILE A 304 -5.98 41.81 1.79
N SER A 305 -7.08 41.82 1.02
CA SER A 305 -8.15 40.81 1.11
C SER A 305 -7.65 39.38 0.84
N ALA A 306 -6.58 39.24 0.04
CA ALA A 306 -5.96 37.96 -0.29
C ALA A 306 -5.08 37.38 0.84
N LEU A 307 -4.73 38.15 1.85
CA LEU A 307 -3.92 37.69 2.98
C LEU A 307 -4.79 36.95 4.00
N PRO A 308 -4.29 35.86 4.61
CA PRO A 308 -4.93 35.20 5.73
C PRO A 308 -5.18 36.13 6.91
N ALA A 309 -6.14 35.81 7.77
CA ALA A 309 -6.33 36.53 9.03
C ALA A 309 -5.10 36.30 9.92
N GLY A 310 -4.58 37.37 10.52
CA GLY A 310 -3.38 37.31 11.33
C GLY A 310 -2.76 38.66 11.62
N ALA A 311 -1.57 38.63 12.24
CA ALA A 311 -0.76 39.82 12.52
C ALA A 311 0.36 39.92 11.45
N TYR A 312 0.53 41.12 10.96
CA TYR A 312 1.56 41.49 9.97
C TYR A 312 2.29 42.74 10.42
N TYR A 313 3.41 43.04 9.78
CA TYR A 313 4.11 44.31 9.88
C TYR A 313 4.06 45.02 8.53
N LEU A 314 3.78 46.33 8.58
CA LEU A 314 3.87 47.24 7.45
C LEU A 314 5.18 48.00 7.52
N LYS A 315 6.09 47.81 6.59
CA LYS A 315 7.26 48.65 6.41
C LYS A 315 6.91 49.75 5.41
N LEU A 316 6.79 50.98 5.87
CA LEU A 316 6.35 52.13 5.11
C LEU A 316 7.53 53.02 4.79
N HIS A 317 7.68 53.38 3.53
CA HIS A 317 8.69 54.30 3.04
C HIS A 317 7.99 55.60 2.56
N SER A 318 8.37 56.73 3.09
CA SER A 318 7.86 58.03 2.63
C SER A 318 8.87 59.14 2.92
N ASN A 319 9.18 59.99 1.91
CA ASN A 319 10.11 61.12 2.02
C ASN A 319 11.45 60.76 2.65
N GLY A 320 12.02 59.61 2.23
CA GLY A 320 13.32 59.12 2.71
C GLY A 320 13.29 58.53 4.13
N LYS A 321 12.12 58.46 4.77
CA LYS A 321 11.90 57.81 6.11
C LYS A 321 11.30 56.44 5.93
N THR A 322 11.67 55.52 6.82
CA THR A 322 11.09 54.21 6.92
C THR A 322 10.50 54.04 8.31
N ILE A 323 9.25 53.62 8.38
CA ILE A 323 8.60 53.27 9.66
C ILE A 323 7.97 51.89 9.52
N THR A 324 7.94 51.15 10.61
CA THR A 324 7.29 49.85 10.69
C THR A 324 6.17 49.92 11.70
N GLN A 325 4.98 49.46 11.30
CA GLN A 325 3.79 49.45 12.14
C GLN A 325 3.07 48.11 12.08
N LYS A 326 2.46 47.70 13.21
CA LYS A 326 1.71 46.45 13.29
C LYS A 326 0.34 46.58 12.63
N LEU A 327 0.00 45.61 11.76
CA LEU A 327 -1.28 45.46 11.11
C LEU A 327 -1.99 44.22 11.64
N ILE A 328 -3.25 44.31 11.97
CA ILE A 328 -4.11 43.17 12.32
C ILE A 328 -5.12 42.95 11.20
N LYS A 329 -5.03 41.83 10.52
CA LYS A 329 -5.95 41.33 9.50
C LYS A 329 -7.01 40.44 10.17
N GLN A 330 -8.28 40.76 9.95
CA GLN A 330 -9.43 39.98 10.43
C GLN A 330 -10.05 39.13 9.30
#